data_60cbc23712ba479cc9e5cf482ec1b42a
#
_entry.id   60cbc23712ba479cc9e5cf482ec1b42a
#
_cell.length_a   1.000
_cell.length_b   1.000
_cell.length_c   1.000
_cell.angle_alpha   90.00
_cell.angle_beta   90.00
_cell.angle_gamma   90.00
#
_symmetry.space_group_name_H-M   'P 1'
#
loop_
_entity.id
_entity.type
_entity.pdbx_description
1 polymer ?
#
loop_
_entity_poly.entity_id
_entity_poly.type
_entity_poly.pdbx_seq_one_letter_code
_entity_poly.pdbx_strand_id
1 'polypeptide(L)'
;MKAIEFNVKELCHKKEENRRIAARFFLTNDYIAICNLAGVDHCELKRSVSAMLNESGARKKKMAQHIVKWVRERPQKEQSI
;
A
#
# COMPACT_ATOMS: atom_id res chain seq x y z
N MET A 1 -3.50 -6.95 5.04
CA MET A 1 -2.11 -7.17 5.44
C MET A 1 -1.53 -5.92 6.09
N LYS A 2 -1.17 -6.04 7.34
CA LYS A 2 -0.80 -4.87 8.15
C LYS A 2 0.41 -4.11 7.63
N ALA A 3 1.41 -4.82 7.10
CA ALA A 3 2.60 -4.15 6.59
C ALA A 3 2.29 -3.26 5.41
N ILE A 4 1.43 -3.70 4.50
CA ILE A 4 1.01 -2.91 3.35
C ILE A 4 0.23 -1.70 3.83
N GLU A 5 -0.76 -1.91 4.71
CA GLU A 5 -1.60 -0.82 5.21
C GLU A 5 -0.77 0.22 5.95
N PHE A 6 0.15 -0.23 6.78
CA PHE A 6 1.01 0.67 7.53
C PHE A 6 1.82 1.56 6.59
N ASN A 7 2.45 0.95 5.59
CA ASN A 7 3.30 1.72 4.68
C ASN A 7 2.49 2.67 3.78
N VAL A 8 1.29 2.27 3.37
CA VAL A 8 0.42 3.17 2.62
C VAL A 8 0.07 4.40 3.47
N LYS A 9 -0.25 4.19 4.75
CA LYS A 9 -0.57 5.30 5.66
C LYS A 9 0.65 6.19 5.90
N GLU A 10 1.84 5.59 6.04
CA GLU A 10 3.06 6.33 6.28
C GLU A 10 3.46 7.21 5.10
N LEU A 11 3.04 6.87 3.89
CA LEU A 11 3.26 7.73 2.73
C LEU A 11 2.54 9.07 2.86
N CYS A 12 1.59 9.19 3.77
CA CYS A 12 0.88 10.42 4.06
C CYS A 12 1.36 11.10 5.34
N HIS A 13 2.42 10.60 5.95
CA HIS A 13 2.93 11.13 7.21
C HIS A 13 3.46 12.55 7.03
N LYS A 14 3.40 13.35 8.09
CA LYS A 14 3.88 14.73 8.07
C LYS A 14 5.39 14.81 7.87
N LYS A 15 6.13 13.86 8.48
CA LYS A 15 7.59 13.86 8.41
C LYS A 15 8.05 13.23 7.10
N GLU A 16 8.93 13.92 6.40
CA GLU A 16 9.48 13.46 5.15
C GLU A 16 10.24 12.14 5.32
N GLU A 17 10.95 11.99 6.44
CA GLU A 17 11.68 10.77 6.71
C GLU A 17 10.77 9.54 6.73
N ASN A 18 9.62 9.67 7.39
CA ASN A 18 8.66 8.57 7.44
C ASN A 18 8.13 8.22 6.06
N ARG A 19 7.86 9.24 5.23
CA ARG A 19 7.39 9.02 3.88
C ARG A 19 8.46 8.33 3.02
N ARG A 20 9.72 8.70 3.22
CA ARG A 20 10.83 8.12 2.48
C ARG A 20 11.02 6.64 2.81
N ILE A 21 10.94 6.32 4.10
CA ILE A 21 11.06 4.92 4.54
C ILE A 21 9.92 4.08 3.96
N ALA A 22 8.71 4.61 4.02
CA ALA A 22 7.55 3.90 3.46
C ALA A 22 7.68 3.69 1.96
N ALA A 23 8.18 4.69 1.23
CA ALA A 23 8.36 4.56 -0.21
C ALA A 23 9.35 3.46 -0.56
N ARG A 24 10.40 3.28 0.24
CA ARG A 24 11.38 2.22 0.02
C ARG A 24 10.77 0.83 0.13
N PHE A 25 9.81 0.67 1.03
CA PHE A 25 9.14 -0.61 1.19
C PHE A 25 8.62 -1.15 -0.14
N PHE A 26 8.03 -0.27 -0.96
CA PHE A 26 7.43 -0.67 -2.23
C PHE A 26 8.47 -1.02 -3.31
N LEU A 27 9.75 -0.82 -3.01
CA LEU A 27 10.83 -1.16 -3.94
C LEU A 27 11.57 -2.43 -3.54
N THR A 28 11.15 -3.07 -2.45
CA THR A 28 11.84 -4.27 -1.95
C THR A 28 11.20 -5.55 -2.46
N ASN A 29 11.97 -6.64 -2.43
CA ASN A 29 11.44 -7.95 -2.74
C ASN A 29 10.44 -8.40 -1.67
N ASP A 30 10.61 -7.92 -0.45
CA ASP A 30 9.67 -8.24 0.65
C ASP A 30 8.26 -7.75 0.32
N TYR A 31 8.15 -6.60 -0.33
CA TYR A 31 6.86 -6.08 -0.76
C TYR A 31 6.14 -7.08 -1.68
N ILE A 32 6.87 -7.64 -2.65
CA ILE A 32 6.30 -8.60 -3.58
C ILE A 32 5.86 -9.88 -2.84
N ALA A 33 6.71 -10.38 -1.95
CA ALA A 33 6.40 -11.58 -1.18
C ALA A 33 5.17 -11.37 -0.31
N ILE A 34 5.08 -10.22 0.36
CA ILE A 34 3.95 -9.89 1.22
C ILE A 34 2.66 -9.80 0.39
N CYS A 35 2.72 -9.17 -0.77
CA CYS A 35 1.55 -9.09 -1.65
C CYS A 35 1.09 -10.47 -2.10
N ASN A 36 2.03 -11.34 -2.44
CA ASN A 36 1.69 -12.70 -2.85
C ASN A 36 0.99 -13.46 -1.72
N LEU A 37 1.47 -13.32 -0.50
CA LEU A 37 0.86 -13.97 0.66
C LEU A 37 -0.54 -13.43 0.95
N ALA A 38 -0.75 -12.15 0.70
CA ALA A 38 -2.03 -11.49 0.98
C ALA A 38 -3.03 -11.64 -0.17
N GLY A 39 -2.62 -12.20 -1.30
CA GLY A 39 -3.49 -12.30 -2.46
C GLY A 39 -3.69 -10.98 -3.18
N VAL A 40 -2.73 -10.06 -3.04
CA VAL A 40 -2.78 -8.73 -3.65
C VAL A 40 -1.87 -8.71 -4.86
N ASP A 41 -2.37 -8.18 -5.98
CA ASP A 41 -1.55 -7.97 -7.17
C ASP A 41 -0.61 -6.80 -6.91
N HIS A 42 0.69 -7.09 -6.80
CA HIS A 42 1.66 -6.06 -6.42
C HIS A 42 1.83 -4.99 -7.50
N CYS A 43 1.61 -5.33 -8.76
CA CYS A 43 1.69 -4.35 -9.84
C CYS A 43 0.52 -3.37 -9.78
N GLU A 44 -0.67 -3.88 -9.52
CA GLU A 44 -1.87 -3.07 -9.39
C GLU A 44 -1.78 -2.14 -8.18
N LEU A 45 -1.32 -2.69 -7.05
CA LEU A 45 -1.14 -1.89 -5.84
C LEU A 45 -0.12 -0.78 -6.08
N LYS A 46 1.01 -1.10 -6.72
CA LYS A 46 2.05 -0.12 -6.99
C LYS A 46 1.54 1.01 -7.89
N ARG A 47 0.71 0.66 -8.86
CA ARG A 47 0.10 1.64 -9.76
C ARG A 47 -0.82 2.59 -8.98
N SER A 48 -1.62 2.04 -8.07
CA SER A 48 -2.50 2.84 -7.21
C SER A 48 -1.71 3.75 -6.28
N VAL A 49 -0.63 3.24 -5.70
CA VAL A 49 0.25 4.03 -4.84
C VAL A 49 0.90 5.15 -5.62
N SER A 50 1.36 4.87 -6.84
CA SER A 50 1.97 5.91 -7.68
C SER A 50 0.98 7.03 -8.00
N ALA A 51 -0.27 6.68 -8.28
CA ALA A 51 -1.32 7.67 -8.52
C ALA A 51 -1.55 8.52 -7.27
N MET A 52 -1.56 7.87 -6.08
CA MET A 52 -1.73 8.57 -4.81
C MET A 52 -0.59 9.56 -4.57
N LEU A 53 0.64 9.19 -4.92
CA LEU A 53 1.80 10.04 -4.68
C LEU A 53 1.80 11.30 -5.56
N ASN A 54 1.01 11.32 -6.62
CA ASN A 54 0.84 12.51 -7.46
C ASN A 54 -0.17 13.49 -6.88
N GLU A 55 -0.86 13.12 -5.80
CA GLU A 55 -1.82 13.99 -5.13
C GLU A 55 -1.24 14.56 -3.86
N SER A 56 -1.93 15.54 -3.28
CA SER A 56 -1.50 16.16 -2.03
C SER A 56 -2.69 16.47 -1.14
N GLY A 57 -2.40 16.76 0.13
CA GLY A 57 -3.42 17.17 1.09
C GLY A 57 -4.49 16.11 1.34
N ALA A 58 -5.72 16.58 1.46
CA ALA A 58 -6.85 15.70 1.78
C ALA A 58 -7.10 14.65 0.71
N ARG A 59 -6.82 15.00 -0.55
CA ARG A 59 -7.03 14.07 -1.66
C ARG A 59 -6.09 12.87 -1.57
N LYS A 60 -4.84 13.12 -1.21
CA LYS A 60 -3.87 12.06 -1.01
C LYS A 60 -4.30 11.12 0.11
N LYS A 61 -4.77 11.67 1.23
CA LYS A 61 -5.25 10.87 2.35
C LYS A 61 -6.46 10.03 1.96
N LYS A 62 -7.36 10.60 1.19
CA LYS A 62 -8.55 9.89 0.74
C LYS A 62 -8.18 8.70 -0.14
N MET A 63 -7.23 8.90 -1.06
CA MET A 63 -6.76 7.82 -1.89
C MET A 63 -6.07 6.73 -1.08
N ALA A 64 -5.30 7.13 -0.06
CA ALA A 64 -4.66 6.16 0.84
C ALA A 64 -5.71 5.30 1.55
N GLN A 65 -6.79 5.91 2.03
CA GLN A 65 -7.88 5.19 2.67
C GLN A 65 -8.53 4.19 1.72
N HIS A 66 -8.72 4.58 0.47
CA HIS A 66 -9.28 3.69 -0.54
C HIS A 66 -8.36 2.50 -0.81
N ILE A 67 -7.05 2.74 -0.88
CA ILE A 67 -6.09 1.67 -1.09
C ILE A 67 -6.10 0.70 0.09
N VAL A 68 -6.10 1.21 1.31
CA VAL A 68 -6.13 0.37 2.52
C VAL A 68 -7.39 -0.49 2.53
N LYS A 69 -8.53 0.11 2.21
CA LYS A 69 -9.79 -0.63 2.16
C LYS A 69 -9.76 -1.72 1.10
N TRP A 70 -9.23 -1.41 -0.07
CA TRP A 70 -9.11 -2.38 -1.16
C TRP A 70 -8.24 -3.57 -0.74
N VAL A 71 -7.12 -3.31 -0.06
CA VAL A 71 -6.23 -4.37 0.42
C VAL A 71 -6.95 -5.25 1.44
N ARG A 72 -7.67 -4.62 2.38
CA ARG A 72 -8.39 -5.37 3.42
C ARG A 72 -9.47 -6.27 2.87
N GLU A 73 -10.11 -5.86 1.79
CA GLU A 73 -11.23 -6.58 1.22
C GLU A 73 -10.83 -7.67 0.25
N ARG A 74 -9.53 -7.82 -0.03
CA ARG A 74 -9.05 -8.89 -0.91
C ARG A 74 -9.21 -10.24 -0.23
N PRO A 75 -9.79 -11.23 -0.93
CA PRO A 75 -9.87 -12.58 -0.37
C PRO A 75 -8.50 -13.23 -0.31
N GLN A 76 -8.26 -13.97 0.76
CA GLN A 76 -7.03 -14.74 0.90
C GLN A 76 -7.08 -15.94 -0.03
N LYS A 77 -5.97 -16.26 -0.69
CA LYS A 77 -5.91 -17.40 -1.60
C LYS A 77 -6.19 -18.71 -0.87
N GLU A 78 -5.70 -18.84 0.33
CA GLU A 78 -5.86 -20.07 1.12
C GLU A 78 -7.31 -20.37 1.45
N GLN A 79 -8.15 -19.36 1.39
CA GLN A 79 -9.56 -19.53 1.72
C GLN A 79 -10.36 -20.21 0.62
N SER A 80 -9.78 -20.32 -0.55
CA SER A 80 -10.45 -20.96 -1.67
C SER A 80 -10.41 -22.48 -1.60
N ILE A 81 -9.70 -23.00 -0.66
CA ILE A 81 -9.62 -24.46 -0.43
C ILE A 81 -10.78 -24.96 0.43
#